data_bbe852c6a99310f21f8dacf77fd01bc8
#
_entry.id   bbe852c6a99310f21f8dacf77fd01bc8
#
_cell.length_a   1.000
_cell.length_b   1.000
_cell.length_c   1.000
_cell.angle_alpha   90.00
_cell.angle_beta   90.00
_cell.angle_gamma   90.00
#
_symmetry.space_group_name_H-M   'P 1'
#
loop_
_entity.id
_entity.type
_entity.pdbx_description
1 polymer ?
#
loop_
_entity_poly.entity_id
_entity_poly.type
_entity_poly.pdbx_seq_one_letter_code
_entity_poly.pdbx_strand_id
1 'polypeptide(L)'
;MAIVYKFRVKLQELEKYLWRDIEISSLSTMAKLGYAILASFQAQGCHLFGITYDCFRYEFDFDGDVLDSLDDDIEDVIPPDTAKLSSLKLTVGDKLEMEYDYGAGWTFDIELISISPMQKGTGTHYPYVTDGAGWGIIEDTCPGELLDYIKQIDKTGVLPKHEHLYFPLHEVEWDYRRFDMETLNALLKYDVQKLQDAYEDFEE
;
A
#
# COMPACT_ATOMS: atom_id res chain seq x y z
N MET A 1 5.74 -23.29 10.43
CA MET A 1 5.53 -22.27 11.49
C MET A 1 5.24 -20.94 10.80
N ALA A 2 4.33 -20.14 11.35
CA ALA A 2 4.10 -18.82 10.83
C ALA A 2 5.33 -17.94 11.06
N ILE A 3 5.69 -17.14 10.07
CA ILE A 3 6.80 -16.19 10.11
C ILE A 3 6.25 -14.79 9.84
N VAL A 4 7.03 -13.78 10.17
CA VAL A 4 6.75 -12.38 9.90
C VAL A 4 7.67 -11.92 8.78
N TYR A 5 7.10 -11.36 7.75
CA TYR A 5 7.81 -10.63 6.71
C TYR A 5 7.84 -9.15 7.08
N LYS A 6 9.00 -8.52 6.91
CA LYS A 6 9.13 -7.07 6.97
C LYS A 6 9.44 -6.56 5.58
N PHE A 7 8.53 -5.79 5.01
CA PHE A 7 8.69 -5.13 3.73
C PHE A 7 9.06 -3.67 3.91
N ARG A 8 10.02 -3.19 3.13
CA ARG A 8 10.20 -1.78 2.85
C ARG A 8 9.40 -1.41 1.63
N VAL A 9 8.47 -0.50 1.80
CA VAL A 9 7.60 0.02 0.75
C VAL A 9 7.95 1.47 0.49
N LYS A 10 8.23 1.81 -0.76
CA LYS A 10 8.57 3.17 -1.20
C LYS A 10 7.64 3.59 -2.31
N LEU A 11 7.11 4.81 -2.24
CA LEU A 11 6.38 5.39 -3.35
C LEU A 11 7.36 5.85 -4.41
N GLN A 12 7.24 5.36 -5.65
CA GLN A 12 8.09 5.76 -6.78
C GLN A 12 8.02 7.26 -7.01
N GLU A 13 9.12 7.84 -7.51
CA GLU A 13 9.37 9.27 -7.65
C GLU A 13 9.46 10.07 -6.32
N LEU A 14 8.97 9.50 -5.20
CA LEU A 14 8.88 10.13 -3.89
C LEU A 14 9.60 9.32 -2.79
N GLU A 15 10.51 8.40 -3.14
CA GLU A 15 11.13 7.41 -2.24
C GLU A 15 11.88 8.05 -1.07
N LYS A 16 12.33 9.29 -1.23
CA LYS A 16 13.03 10.05 -0.17
C LYS A 16 12.07 10.61 0.88
N TYR A 17 10.82 10.79 0.50
CA TYR A 17 9.82 11.49 1.29
C TYR A 17 8.75 10.56 1.84
N LEU A 18 8.35 9.55 1.06
CA LEU A 18 7.21 8.68 1.35
C LEU A 18 7.62 7.21 1.30
N TRP A 19 7.80 6.59 2.47
CA TRP A 19 8.12 5.18 2.59
C TRP A 19 7.66 4.60 3.92
N ARG A 20 7.49 3.27 4.00
CA ARG A 20 7.09 2.51 5.19
C ARG A 20 7.89 1.23 5.32
N ASP A 21 8.21 0.84 6.56
CA ASP A 21 8.58 -0.52 6.93
C ASP A 21 7.37 -1.21 7.57
N ILE A 22 6.83 -2.21 6.89
CA ILE A 22 5.60 -2.91 7.28
C ILE A 22 5.93 -4.34 7.67
N GLU A 23 5.57 -4.73 8.88
CA GLU A 23 5.58 -6.13 9.32
C GLU A 23 4.21 -6.75 9.10
N ILE A 24 4.20 -7.92 8.45
CA ILE A 24 2.98 -8.68 8.14
C ILE A 24 3.20 -10.19 8.32
N SER A 25 2.15 -10.90 8.71
CA SER A 25 2.20 -12.36 8.80
C SER A 25 2.34 -13.01 7.43
N SER A 26 3.20 -14.01 7.31
CA SER A 26 3.27 -14.82 6.08
C SER A 26 1.99 -15.58 5.76
N LEU A 27 1.07 -15.71 6.70
CA LEU A 27 -0.25 -16.31 6.49
C LEU A 27 -1.28 -15.34 5.91
N SER A 28 -0.94 -14.05 5.83
CA SER A 28 -1.77 -13.04 5.17
C SER A 28 -1.79 -13.26 3.67
N THR A 29 -2.84 -12.75 3.02
CA THR A 29 -3.01 -12.77 1.57
C THR A 29 -2.28 -11.60 0.90
N MET A 30 -2.12 -11.65 -0.42
CA MET A 30 -1.62 -10.53 -1.22
C MET A 30 -2.56 -9.32 -1.12
N ALA A 31 -3.89 -9.54 -1.12
CA ALA A 31 -4.87 -8.49 -0.87
C ALA A 31 -4.60 -7.78 0.46
N LYS A 32 -4.37 -8.54 1.53
CA LYS A 32 -4.09 -7.95 2.84
C LYS A 32 -2.78 -7.16 2.89
N LEU A 33 -1.76 -7.53 2.10
CA LEU A 33 -0.56 -6.74 1.92
C LEU A 33 -0.90 -5.42 1.22
N GLY A 34 -1.66 -5.46 0.13
CA GLY A 34 -2.15 -4.28 -0.59
C GLY A 34 -2.92 -3.33 0.33
N TYR A 35 -3.90 -3.83 1.07
CA TYR A 35 -4.66 -3.02 2.04
C TYR A 35 -3.77 -2.40 3.12
N ALA A 36 -2.77 -3.15 3.62
CA ALA A 36 -1.84 -2.61 4.61
C ALA A 36 -0.97 -1.48 4.03
N ILE A 37 -0.55 -1.60 2.77
CA ILE A 37 0.16 -0.53 2.05
C ILE A 37 -0.76 0.67 1.90
N LEU A 38 -1.92 0.53 1.27
CA LEU A 38 -2.87 1.60 1.03
C LEU A 38 -3.22 2.35 2.33
N ALA A 39 -3.62 1.62 3.38
CA ALA A 39 -3.93 2.21 4.68
C ALA A 39 -2.73 2.98 5.27
N SER A 40 -1.51 2.44 5.16
CA SER A 40 -0.31 3.09 5.70
C SER A 40 0.08 4.35 4.96
N PHE A 41 -0.31 4.49 3.68
CA PHE A 41 -0.12 5.69 2.86
C PHE A 41 -1.37 6.57 2.77
N GLN A 42 -2.36 6.36 3.64
CA GLN A 42 -3.61 7.15 3.73
C GLN A 42 -4.47 7.12 2.47
N ALA A 43 -4.29 6.12 1.61
CA ALA A 43 -5.17 5.88 0.46
C ALA A 43 -6.55 5.42 0.94
N GLN A 44 -7.58 5.79 0.19
CA GLN A 44 -8.97 5.59 0.59
C GLN A 44 -9.60 4.35 -0.02
N GLY A 45 -8.90 3.70 -0.98
CA GLY A 45 -9.38 2.49 -1.64
C GLY A 45 -10.53 2.74 -2.63
N CYS A 46 -10.56 3.92 -3.23
CA CYS A 46 -11.57 4.28 -4.24
C CYS A 46 -11.25 3.74 -5.64
N HIS A 47 -10.05 3.19 -5.82
CA HIS A 47 -9.53 2.68 -7.10
C HIS A 47 -9.00 1.27 -6.92
N LEU A 48 -8.84 0.56 -8.04
CA LEU A 48 -8.25 -0.78 -8.05
C LEU A 48 -6.74 -0.73 -7.80
N PHE A 49 -6.21 -1.85 -7.32
CA PHE A 49 -4.77 -2.08 -7.22
C PHE A 49 -4.41 -3.47 -7.72
N GLY A 50 -3.19 -3.60 -8.19
CA GLY A 50 -2.60 -4.88 -8.50
C GLY A 50 -1.17 -4.97 -7.97
N ILE A 51 -0.72 -6.16 -7.60
CA ILE A 51 0.64 -6.42 -7.13
C ILE A 51 1.29 -7.40 -8.10
N THR A 52 2.46 -7.04 -8.65
CA THR A 52 3.26 -7.89 -9.51
C THR A 52 4.41 -8.50 -8.73
N TYR A 53 4.60 -9.81 -8.88
CA TYR A 53 5.77 -10.53 -8.39
C TYR A 53 6.15 -11.63 -9.39
N ASP A 54 7.40 -11.57 -9.88
CA ASP A 54 7.88 -12.43 -10.96
C ASP A 54 6.99 -12.24 -12.21
N CYS A 55 6.50 -13.31 -12.80
CA CYS A 55 5.59 -13.29 -13.96
C CYS A 55 4.10 -13.35 -13.58
N PHE A 56 3.73 -13.09 -12.33
CA PHE A 56 2.35 -13.15 -11.87
C PHE A 56 1.84 -11.78 -11.43
N ARG A 57 0.61 -11.48 -11.84
CA ARG A 57 -0.16 -10.32 -11.36
C ARG A 57 -1.19 -10.79 -10.33
N TYR A 58 -1.23 -10.15 -9.17
CA TYR A 58 -2.21 -10.39 -8.11
C TYR A 58 -3.18 -9.23 -8.10
N GLU A 59 -4.34 -9.43 -8.72
CA GLU A 59 -5.35 -8.40 -8.94
C GLU A 59 -6.75 -9.00 -8.95
N PHE A 60 -7.76 -8.21 -8.54
CA PHE A 60 -9.18 -8.57 -8.71
C PHE A 60 -9.57 -8.38 -10.17
N ASP A 61 -9.91 -9.47 -10.83
CA ASP A 61 -10.32 -9.50 -12.23
C ASP A 61 -11.85 -9.68 -12.32
N PHE A 62 -12.58 -8.55 -12.27
CA PHE A 62 -14.03 -8.57 -12.24
C PHE A 62 -14.66 -8.88 -13.61
N ASP A 63 -13.98 -8.53 -14.69
CA ASP A 63 -14.49 -8.64 -16.07
C ASP A 63 -13.85 -9.80 -16.84
N GLY A 64 -12.77 -10.40 -16.33
CA GLY A 64 -12.05 -11.52 -16.95
C GLY A 64 -11.12 -11.11 -18.09
N ASP A 65 -10.71 -9.83 -18.14
CA ASP A 65 -9.91 -9.25 -19.22
C ASP A 65 -8.63 -8.54 -18.75
N VAL A 66 -8.32 -8.59 -17.44
CA VAL A 66 -7.13 -7.93 -16.88
C VAL A 66 -5.87 -8.43 -17.57
N LEU A 67 -5.73 -9.75 -17.79
CA LEU A 67 -4.54 -10.34 -18.44
C LEU A 67 -4.31 -9.77 -19.84
N ASP A 68 -5.36 -9.51 -20.60
CA ASP A 68 -5.26 -8.98 -21.97
C ASP A 68 -4.76 -7.51 -22.00
N SER A 69 -4.80 -6.81 -20.87
CA SER A 69 -4.35 -5.43 -20.72
C SER A 69 -2.93 -5.29 -20.18
N LEU A 70 -2.30 -6.40 -19.74
CA LEU A 70 -0.97 -6.43 -19.14
C LEU A 70 0.13 -6.70 -20.18
N ASP A 71 1.38 -6.49 -19.77
CA ASP A 71 2.55 -6.76 -20.59
C ASP A 71 2.74 -8.28 -20.86
N ASP A 72 3.35 -8.62 -21.99
CA ASP A 72 3.56 -10.01 -22.47
C ASP A 72 4.39 -10.90 -21.50
N ASP A 73 5.07 -10.32 -20.51
CA ASP A 73 5.86 -11.04 -19.50
C ASP A 73 5.02 -11.49 -18.29
N ILE A 74 3.75 -11.10 -18.21
CA ILE A 74 2.81 -11.61 -17.21
C ILE A 74 2.15 -12.90 -17.74
N GLU A 75 2.36 -13.99 -17.01
CA GLU A 75 1.85 -15.32 -17.39
C GLU A 75 0.41 -15.56 -16.93
N ASP A 76 0.02 -15.00 -15.78
CA ASP A 76 -1.33 -15.25 -15.20
C ASP A 76 -1.72 -14.16 -14.21
N VAL A 77 -3.04 -13.98 -14.05
CA VAL A 77 -3.66 -13.10 -13.04
C VAL A 77 -4.29 -13.97 -11.95
N ILE A 78 -3.88 -13.74 -10.71
CA ILE A 78 -4.28 -14.54 -9.55
C ILE A 78 -5.09 -13.64 -8.61
N PRO A 79 -6.29 -14.07 -8.16
CA PRO A 79 -7.05 -13.31 -7.16
C PRO A 79 -6.23 -13.08 -5.90
N PRO A 80 -6.03 -11.82 -5.47
CA PRO A 80 -5.08 -11.46 -4.42
C PRO A 80 -5.53 -11.90 -3.03
N ASP A 81 -6.82 -12.14 -2.82
CA ASP A 81 -7.44 -12.64 -1.59
C ASP A 81 -7.20 -14.14 -1.38
N THR A 82 -6.97 -14.91 -2.45
CA THR A 82 -6.69 -16.35 -2.40
C THR A 82 -5.21 -16.67 -2.23
N ALA A 83 -4.32 -15.81 -2.72
CA ALA A 83 -2.88 -16.00 -2.72
C ALA A 83 -2.26 -15.61 -1.37
N LYS A 84 -1.75 -16.59 -0.62
CA LYS A 84 -1.04 -16.32 0.64
C LYS A 84 0.42 -15.94 0.39
N LEU A 85 0.96 -14.98 1.13
CA LEU A 85 2.38 -14.60 1.07
C LEU A 85 3.32 -15.79 1.29
N SER A 86 2.94 -16.76 2.13
CA SER A 86 3.74 -17.97 2.37
C SER A 86 3.86 -18.90 1.16
N SER A 87 2.94 -18.82 0.20
CA SER A 87 2.99 -19.64 -1.03
C SER A 87 4.03 -19.15 -2.03
N LEU A 88 4.40 -17.87 -1.97
CA LEU A 88 5.38 -17.23 -2.86
C LEU A 88 6.82 -17.64 -2.54
N LYS A 89 7.08 -18.20 -1.35
CA LYS A 89 8.42 -18.62 -0.88
C LYS A 89 9.46 -17.50 -0.93
N LEU A 90 9.03 -16.28 -0.62
CA LEU A 90 9.86 -15.08 -0.67
C LEU A 90 11.14 -15.22 0.16
N THR A 91 12.20 -14.63 -0.33
CA THR A 91 13.52 -14.51 0.32
C THR A 91 13.88 -13.05 0.51
N VAL A 92 14.75 -12.76 1.48
CA VAL A 92 15.22 -11.37 1.70
C VAL A 92 15.90 -10.84 0.45
N GLY A 93 15.48 -9.66 0.01
CA GLY A 93 15.91 -9.02 -1.23
C GLY A 93 14.94 -9.18 -2.39
N ASP A 94 13.92 -10.05 -2.28
CA ASP A 94 12.88 -10.15 -3.29
C ASP A 94 12.09 -8.85 -3.37
N LYS A 95 11.70 -8.49 -4.58
CA LYS A 95 10.99 -7.26 -4.90
C LYS A 95 9.65 -7.57 -5.53
N LEU A 96 8.65 -6.84 -5.09
CA LEU A 96 7.33 -6.79 -5.67
C LEU A 96 7.06 -5.34 -6.07
N GLU A 97 6.15 -5.15 -7.00
CA GLU A 97 5.63 -3.84 -7.38
C GLU A 97 4.13 -3.79 -7.18
N MET A 98 3.62 -2.70 -6.65
CA MET A 98 2.18 -2.48 -6.53
C MET A 98 1.79 -1.20 -7.24
N GLU A 99 0.79 -1.29 -8.08
CA GLU A 99 0.13 -0.15 -8.69
C GLU A 99 -1.24 0.07 -8.04
N TYR A 100 -1.60 1.31 -7.83
CA TYR A 100 -2.90 1.75 -7.34
C TYR A 100 -3.36 2.94 -8.13
N ASP A 101 -4.65 3.00 -8.48
CA ASP A 101 -5.22 4.03 -9.36
C ASP A 101 -4.42 4.16 -10.66
N TYR A 102 -4.70 3.27 -11.62
CA TYR A 102 -3.98 3.19 -12.90
C TYR A 102 -4.04 4.50 -13.70
N GLY A 103 -5.08 5.31 -13.48
CA GLY A 103 -5.19 6.63 -14.09
C GLY A 103 -4.25 7.67 -13.49
N ALA A 104 -4.02 7.62 -12.19
CA ALA A 104 -3.11 8.50 -11.46
C ALA A 104 -1.66 7.98 -11.47
N GLY A 105 -1.47 6.65 -11.61
CA GLY A 105 -0.16 6.01 -11.72
C GLY A 105 0.60 5.94 -10.40
N TRP A 106 -0.09 5.68 -9.26
CA TRP A 106 0.57 5.43 -8.00
C TRP A 106 1.29 4.08 -8.02
N THR A 107 2.62 4.10 -7.99
CA THR A 107 3.45 2.89 -8.01
C THR A 107 4.29 2.79 -6.74
N PHE A 108 4.27 1.62 -6.10
CA PHE A 108 5.01 1.33 -4.87
C PHE A 108 6.03 0.21 -5.11
N ASP A 109 7.31 0.51 -4.87
CA ASP A 109 8.36 -0.49 -4.77
C ASP A 109 8.27 -1.19 -3.42
N ILE A 110 8.18 -2.50 -3.41
CA ILE A 110 8.07 -3.34 -2.22
C ILE A 110 9.27 -4.28 -2.16
N GLU A 111 10.12 -4.16 -1.15
CA GLU A 111 11.28 -5.02 -0.95
C GLU A 111 11.16 -5.80 0.36
N LEU A 112 11.30 -7.12 0.32
CA LEU A 112 11.38 -7.94 1.53
C LEU A 112 12.76 -7.76 2.19
N ILE A 113 12.80 -7.00 3.29
CA ILE A 113 14.06 -6.65 3.99
C ILE A 113 14.39 -7.57 5.17
N SER A 114 13.40 -8.30 5.72
CA SER A 114 13.64 -9.21 6.85
C SER A 114 12.58 -10.29 6.95
N ILE A 115 13.01 -11.44 7.45
CA ILE A 115 12.14 -12.58 7.81
C ILE A 115 12.44 -12.96 9.26
N SER A 116 11.41 -13.05 10.09
CA SER A 116 11.57 -13.42 11.51
C SER A 116 10.53 -14.45 11.96
N PRO A 117 10.82 -15.25 13.00
CA PRO A 117 9.83 -16.15 13.56
C PRO A 117 8.68 -15.38 14.20
N MET A 118 7.43 -15.76 13.92
CA MET A 118 6.27 -15.21 14.62
C MET A 118 6.24 -15.71 16.05
N GLN A 119 6.15 -14.80 17.03
CA GLN A 119 5.97 -15.17 18.42
C GLN A 119 4.57 -15.74 18.65
N LYS A 120 4.46 -16.72 19.53
CA LYS A 120 3.17 -17.34 19.86
C LYS A 120 2.23 -16.30 20.50
N GLY A 121 1.04 -16.17 19.94
CA GLY A 121 0.02 -15.26 20.45
C GLY A 121 0.07 -13.84 19.87
N THR A 122 1.03 -13.52 18.99
CA THR A 122 1.14 -12.18 18.37
C THR A 122 0.52 -12.07 16.98
N GLY A 123 -0.16 -13.13 16.49
CA GLY A 123 -0.74 -13.12 15.13
C GLY A 123 -1.72 -11.96 14.87
N THR A 124 -2.43 -11.51 15.89
CA THR A 124 -3.34 -10.36 15.80
C THR A 124 -2.65 -9.01 15.86
N HIS A 125 -1.33 -8.96 16.07
CA HIS A 125 -0.56 -7.73 16.08
C HIS A 125 -0.35 -7.15 14.67
N TYR A 126 -0.34 -8.01 13.65
CA TYR A 126 -0.04 -7.64 12.26
C TYR A 126 -1.30 -7.32 11.44
N PRO A 127 -1.21 -6.42 10.41
CA PRO A 127 -0.01 -5.68 10.00
C PRO A 127 0.40 -4.61 11.03
N TYR A 128 1.69 -4.22 11.00
CA TYR A 128 2.25 -3.21 11.88
C TYR A 128 3.35 -2.41 11.17
N VAL A 129 3.31 -1.08 11.23
CA VAL A 129 4.35 -0.20 10.68
C VAL A 129 5.41 0.03 11.75
N THR A 130 6.67 -0.30 11.44
CA THR A 130 7.80 -0.21 12.37
C THR A 130 8.67 1.01 12.15
N ASP A 131 8.61 1.61 10.96
CA ASP A 131 9.36 2.81 10.59
C ASP A 131 8.73 3.45 9.33
N GLY A 132 9.05 4.69 9.02
CA GLY A 132 8.55 5.36 7.84
C GLY A 132 8.89 6.84 7.77
N ALA A 133 8.50 7.46 6.67
CA ALA A 133 8.57 8.90 6.47
C ALA A 133 7.37 9.39 5.65
N GLY A 134 7.00 10.64 5.90
CA GLY A 134 5.96 11.36 5.18
C GLY A 134 4.54 10.93 5.53
N TRP A 135 3.58 11.75 5.16
CA TRP A 135 2.17 11.52 5.50
C TRP A 135 1.58 10.36 4.70
N GLY A 136 1.53 10.48 3.39
CA GLY A 136 0.87 9.55 2.46
C GLY A 136 0.50 10.25 1.18
N ILE A 137 -0.30 9.59 0.37
CA ILE A 137 -0.85 10.12 -0.88
C ILE A 137 -2.06 11.02 -0.62
N ILE A 138 -2.47 11.71 -1.67
CA ILE A 138 -3.73 12.48 -1.75
C ILE A 138 -4.51 11.86 -2.89
N GLU A 139 -5.72 11.39 -2.62
CA GLU A 139 -6.60 10.87 -3.66
C GLU A 139 -6.88 11.93 -4.75
N ASP A 140 -7.21 11.48 -5.94
CA ASP A 140 -7.47 12.32 -7.12
C ASP A 140 -6.29 13.21 -7.54
N THR A 141 -5.05 12.89 -7.09
CA THR A 141 -3.81 13.52 -7.55
C THR A 141 -2.85 12.47 -8.12
N CYS A 142 -1.64 12.88 -8.52
CA CYS A 142 -0.62 11.99 -9.04
C CYS A 142 0.77 12.27 -8.41
N PRO A 143 1.77 11.38 -8.56
CA PRO A 143 3.11 11.57 -8.02
C PRO A 143 3.74 12.93 -8.38
N GLY A 144 3.56 13.37 -9.64
CA GLY A 144 4.06 14.65 -10.13
C GLY A 144 3.47 15.85 -9.39
N GLU A 145 2.19 15.83 -9.06
CA GLU A 145 1.53 16.89 -8.29
C GLU A 145 2.03 16.95 -6.86
N LEU A 146 2.23 15.78 -6.20
CA LEU A 146 2.83 15.75 -4.87
C LEU A 146 4.26 16.29 -4.86
N LEU A 147 5.06 16.00 -5.90
CA LEU A 147 6.39 16.60 -6.06
C LEU A 147 6.33 18.12 -6.16
N ASP A 148 5.35 18.65 -6.86
CA ASP A 148 5.19 20.09 -6.99
C ASP A 148 4.70 20.73 -5.66
N TYR A 149 3.86 20.06 -4.89
CA TYR A 149 3.51 20.46 -3.54
C TYR A 149 4.73 20.47 -2.61
N ILE A 150 5.59 19.44 -2.66
CA ILE A 150 6.84 19.42 -1.89
C ILE A 150 7.71 20.62 -2.23
N LYS A 151 7.95 20.89 -3.52
CA LYS A 151 8.71 22.07 -3.97
C LYS A 151 8.10 23.38 -3.50
N GLN A 152 6.75 23.48 -3.55
CA GLN A 152 6.03 24.65 -3.06
C GLN A 152 6.20 24.82 -1.55
N ILE A 153 6.05 23.77 -0.75
CA ILE A 153 6.24 23.78 0.70
C ILE A 153 7.66 24.21 1.04
N ASP A 154 8.67 23.64 0.38
CA ASP A 154 10.07 23.97 0.61
C ASP A 154 10.39 25.44 0.29
N LYS A 155 9.75 25.99 -0.73
CA LYS A 155 9.97 27.38 -1.16
C LYS A 155 9.22 28.41 -0.33
N THR A 156 7.99 28.10 0.11
CA THR A 156 7.06 29.10 0.67
C THR A 156 6.67 28.82 2.12
N GLY A 157 6.83 27.60 2.59
CA GLY A 157 6.31 27.12 3.87
C GLY A 157 4.78 26.95 3.91
N VAL A 158 4.09 27.16 2.78
CA VAL A 158 2.61 27.06 2.71
C VAL A 158 2.22 25.61 2.40
N LEU A 159 1.40 25.03 3.27
CA LEU A 159 0.86 23.69 3.10
C LEU A 159 -0.35 23.71 2.17
N PRO A 160 -0.44 22.79 1.19
CA PRO A 160 -1.65 22.61 0.40
C PRO A 160 -2.78 22.08 1.28
N LYS A 161 -3.99 22.49 0.95
CA LYS A 161 -5.20 22.05 1.64
C LYS A 161 -6.00 21.15 0.74
N HIS A 162 -6.50 20.05 1.29
CA HIS A 162 -7.30 19.06 0.59
C HIS A 162 -8.57 18.75 1.35
N GLU A 163 -9.64 18.46 0.61
CA GLU A 163 -10.82 17.84 1.17
C GLU A 163 -10.49 16.37 1.46
N HIS A 164 -10.77 15.94 2.68
CA HIS A 164 -10.59 14.55 3.07
C HIS A 164 -11.95 13.86 3.09
N LEU A 165 -12.09 12.72 2.40
CA LEU A 165 -13.37 12.00 2.29
C LEU A 165 -14.00 11.63 3.65
N TYR A 166 -13.17 11.35 4.65
CA TYR A 166 -13.64 11.07 6.01
C TYR A 166 -14.03 12.31 6.81
N PHE A 167 -13.64 13.50 6.32
CA PHE A 167 -13.94 14.79 6.93
C PHE A 167 -14.39 15.78 5.86
N PRO A 168 -15.50 15.51 5.13
CA PRO A 168 -15.88 16.28 3.92
C PRO A 168 -16.19 17.76 4.20
N LEU A 169 -16.19 18.19 5.47
CA LEU A 169 -16.38 19.58 5.89
C LEU A 169 -15.09 20.24 6.40
N HIS A 170 -13.96 19.53 6.36
CA HIS A 170 -12.69 20.04 6.87
C HIS A 170 -11.59 19.85 5.82
N GLU A 171 -10.99 20.95 5.41
CA GLU A 171 -9.74 20.92 4.67
C GLU A 171 -8.61 20.44 5.58
N VAL A 172 -7.88 19.41 5.15
CA VAL A 172 -6.69 18.90 5.83
C VAL A 172 -5.45 19.50 5.15
N GLU A 173 -4.53 20.01 5.95
CA GLU A 173 -3.23 20.47 5.46
C GLU A 173 -2.32 19.26 5.26
N TRP A 174 -1.87 19.03 4.01
CA TRP A 174 -0.93 17.99 3.69
C TRP A 174 0.51 18.46 3.91
N ASP A 175 1.26 17.72 4.73
CA ASP A 175 2.68 17.99 4.99
C ASP A 175 3.48 16.70 4.82
N TYR A 176 4.26 16.61 3.74
CA TYR A 176 5.10 15.45 3.43
C TYR A 176 6.11 15.11 4.54
N ARG A 177 6.44 16.06 5.44
CA ARG A 177 7.36 15.87 6.57
C ARG A 177 6.71 15.18 7.77
N ARG A 178 5.38 15.13 7.80
CA ARG A 178 4.63 14.60 8.93
C ARG A 178 4.59 13.07 8.85
N PHE A 179 5.07 12.42 9.91
CA PHE A 179 4.91 10.98 10.10
C PHE A 179 4.62 10.70 11.57
N ASP A 180 3.45 10.17 11.86
CA ASP A 180 3.01 9.80 13.20
C ASP A 180 2.72 8.30 13.24
N MET A 181 3.76 7.52 13.55
CA MET A 181 3.69 6.06 13.58
C MET A 181 2.74 5.53 14.65
N GLU A 182 2.60 6.22 15.78
CA GLU A 182 1.72 5.80 16.86
C GLU A 182 0.26 5.89 16.45
N THR A 183 -0.16 7.06 15.96
CA THR A 183 -1.52 7.26 15.44
C THR A 183 -1.81 6.34 14.27
N LEU A 184 -0.85 6.18 13.32
CA LEU A 184 -1.01 5.30 12.18
C LEU A 184 -1.29 3.86 12.65
N ASN A 185 -0.47 3.29 13.52
CA ASN A 185 -0.65 1.93 14.00
C ASN A 185 -1.92 1.75 14.85
N ALA A 186 -2.37 2.78 15.55
CA ALA A 186 -3.63 2.74 16.30
C ALA A 186 -4.85 2.54 15.39
N LEU A 187 -4.81 3.08 14.16
CA LEU A 187 -5.88 3.02 13.17
C LEU A 187 -5.69 1.93 12.12
N LEU A 188 -4.46 1.50 11.86
CA LEU A 188 -4.08 0.66 10.73
C LEU A 188 -4.97 -0.57 10.52
N LYS A 189 -5.31 -1.29 11.58
CA LYS A 189 -6.16 -2.49 11.46
C LYS A 189 -7.60 -2.16 11.10
N TYR A 190 -8.10 -1.06 11.62
CA TYR A 190 -9.44 -0.59 11.30
C TYR A 190 -9.49 -0.14 9.83
N ASP A 191 -8.48 0.61 9.37
CA ASP A 191 -8.40 1.08 7.99
C ASP A 191 -8.19 -0.09 7.01
N VAL A 192 -7.36 -1.08 7.37
CA VAL A 192 -7.21 -2.33 6.58
C VAL A 192 -8.54 -3.07 6.47
N GLN A 193 -9.33 -3.16 7.53
CA GLN A 193 -10.64 -3.81 7.47
C GLN A 193 -11.62 -3.03 6.59
N LYS A 194 -11.63 -1.69 6.71
CA LYS A 194 -12.47 -0.85 5.85
C LYS A 194 -12.14 -1.01 4.36
N LEU A 195 -10.83 -1.07 4.03
CA LEU A 195 -10.40 -1.31 2.66
C LEU A 195 -10.85 -2.69 2.19
N GLN A 196 -10.67 -3.71 3.02
CA GLN A 196 -11.15 -5.06 2.68
C GLN A 196 -12.65 -5.06 2.40
N ASP A 197 -13.46 -4.48 3.30
CA ASP A 197 -14.91 -4.41 3.12
C ASP A 197 -15.29 -3.66 1.82
N ALA A 198 -14.57 -2.56 1.50
CA ALA A 198 -14.81 -1.79 0.28
C ALA A 198 -14.52 -2.59 -0.99
N TYR A 199 -13.44 -3.39 -1.02
CA TYR A 199 -13.12 -4.23 -2.17
C TYR A 199 -14.02 -5.46 -2.28
N GLU A 200 -14.55 -6.00 -1.17
CA GLU A 200 -15.55 -7.07 -1.18
C GLU A 200 -16.90 -6.57 -1.74
N ASP A 201 -17.28 -5.31 -1.48
CA ASP A 201 -18.51 -4.70 -2.04
C ASP A 201 -18.44 -4.46 -3.56
N PHE A 202 -17.23 -4.42 -4.17
CA PHE A 202 -17.07 -4.36 -5.64
C PHE A 202 -17.40 -5.70 -6.33
N GLU A 203 -17.41 -6.82 -5.59
CA GLU A 203 -17.72 -8.16 -6.13
C GLU A 203 -19.23 -8.47 -6.21
N GLU A 204 -20.11 -7.66 -5.59
CA GLU A 204 -21.57 -7.83 -5.61
C GLU A 204 -22.25 -6.97 -6.72
#